data_40f2ca5eb9328e93592c47e049f214c5
#
_entry.id   40f2ca5eb9328e93592c47e049f214c5
#
_cell.length_a   1.000
_cell.length_b   1.000
_cell.length_c   1.000
_cell.angle_alpha   90.00
_cell.angle_beta   90.00
_cell.angle_gamma   90.00
#
_symmetry.space_group_name_H-M   'P 1'
#
loop_
_entity.id
_entity.type
_entity.pdbx_description
1 polymer ?
#
loop_
_entity_poly.entity_id
_entity_poly.type
_entity_poly.pdbx_seq_one_letter_code
_entity_poly.pdbx_strand_id
1 'polypeptide(L)'
;KGVTISNEGDEFLAYARQVLEQTSLLEERFLNKKERRSRFSVSCQHYSFAVNAFVDVIREFGGKKYDFTLRETQTYEIIEDVSRLKSEIGILYTSSKNEEIIQKMLRMNGLVFRELFVAKPHVFLSAEHPLAGEEMVTLDDLADYPYLSFEQGEYNSFYFSEEILSTLDRRKNIKVRDRATLFNLVIGLNGYTVSSGVI
;
A
#
# COMPACT_ATOMS: atom_id res chain seq x y z
N LYS A 1 22.15 -11.57 -20.34
CA LYS A 1 21.79 -12.53 -19.28
C LYS A 1 22.01 -11.84 -17.96
N GLY A 2 20.94 -11.63 -17.17
CA GLY A 2 21.01 -11.03 -15.83
C GLY A 2 21.49 -12.04 -14.78
N VAL A 3 21.85 -11.53 -13.58
CA VAL A 3 22.13 -12.34 -12.38
C VAL A 3 20.86 -12.35 -11.54
N THR A 4 20.40 -13.52 -11.16
CA THR A 4 19.30 -13.72 -10.18
C THR A 4 19.89 -14.17 -8.84
N ILE A 5 19.35 -13.67 -7.75
CA ILE A 5 19.74 -14.06 -6.41
C ILE A 5 19.08 -15.42 -6.09
N SER A 6 19.81 -16.35 -5.47
CA SER A 6 19.26 -17.62 -5.01
C SER A 6 18.39 -17.42 -3.76
N ASN A 7 17.56 -18.40 -3.41
CA ASN A 7 16.73 -18.33 -2.19
C ASN A 7 17.60 -18.18 -0.93
N GLU A 8 18.73 -18.90 -0.84
CA GLU A 8 19.66 -18.72 0.26
C GLU A 8 20.34 -17.35 0.23
N GLY A 9 20.58 -16.78 -0.97
CA GLY A 9 21.10 -15.44 -1.12
C GLY A 9 20.11 -14.37 -0.62
N ASP A 10 18.82 -14.54 -0.89
CA ASP A 10 17.77 -13.65 -0.39
C ASP A 10 17.65 -13.74 1.14
N GLU A 11 17.69 -14.95 1.72
CA GLU A 11 17.71 -15.14 3.15
C GLU A 11 18.94 -14.49 3.80
N PHE A 12 20.11 -14.71 3.23
CA PHE A 12 21.35 -14.07 3.69
C PHE A 12 21.26 -12.54 3.68
N LEU A 13 20.71 -11.96 2.60
CA LEU A 13 20.53 -10.52 2.48
C LEU A 13 19.55 -9.96 3.52
N ALA A 14 18.52 -10.71 3.92
CA ALA A 14 17.62 -10.30 4.98
C ALA A 14 18.37 -10.19 6.33
N TYR A 15 19.13 -11.21 6.71
CA TYR A 15 19.95 -11.16 7.91
C TYR A 15 21.06 -10.10 7.84
N ALA A 16 21.70 -9.94 6.69
CA ALA A 16 22.74 -8.93 6.51
C ALA A 16 22.18 -7.51 6.70
N ARG A 17 20.95 -7.22 6.24
CA ARG A 17 20.28 -5.93 6.49
C ARG A 17 20.05 -5.70 7.98
N GLN A 18 19.60 -6.72 8.73
CA GLN A 18 19.40 -6.61 10.18
C GLN A 18 20.73 -6.25 10.89
N VAL A 19 21.82 -6.92 10.54
CA VAL A 19 23.15 -6.64 11.11
C VAL A 19 23.60 -5.22 10.80
N LEU A 20 23.45 -4.79 9.54
CA LEU A 20 23.82 -3.43 9.12
C LEU A 20 22.99 -2.37 9.85
N GLU A 21 21.71 -2.61 10.07
CA GLU A 21 20.84 -1.70 10.81
C GLU A 21 21.25 -1.61 12.27
N GLN A 22 21.49 -2.74 12.95
CA GLN A 22 22.01 -2.74 14.32
C GLN A 22 23.37 -2.05 14.43
N THR A 23 24.25 -2.26 13.45
CA THR A 23 25.54 -1.58 13.37
C THR A 23 25.37 -0.08 13.21
N SER A 24 24.46 0.35 12.34
CA SER A 24 24.13 1.78 12.13
C SER A 24 23.61 2.42 13.42
N LEU A 25 22.73 1.73 14.16
CA LEU A 25 22.23 2.20 15.46
C LEU A 25 23.35 2.34 16.50
N LEU A 26 24.30 1.41 16.53
CA LEU A 26 25.46 1.49 17.42
C LEU A 26 26.39 2.66 17.04
N GLU A 27 26.69 2.80 15.76
CA GLU A 27 27.49 3.94 15.25
C GLU A 27 26.81 5.26 15.55
N GLU A 28 25.51 5.35 15.34
CA GLU A 28 24.71 6.53 15.65
C GLU A 28 24.76 6.89 17.12
N ARG A 29 24.65 5.89 18.01
CA ARG A 29 24.60 6.12 19.45
C ARG A 29 25.95 6.50 20.05
N PHE A 30 27.04 5.93 19.50
CA PHE A 30 28.36 6.02 20.17
C PHE A 30 29.44 6.73 19.37
N LEU A 31 29.36 6.78 18.03
CA LEU A 31 30.46 7.30 17.20
C LEU A 31 30.12 8.60 16.47
N ASN A 32 28.84 8.91 16.19
CA ASN A 32 28.51 10.04 15.33
C ASN A 32 27.92 11.24 16.07
N LYS A 33 28.73 12.31 16.13
CA LYS A 33 28.27 13.69 16.41
C LYS A 33 27.91 14.48 15.13
N LYS A 34 27.97 13.89 13.94
CA LYS A 34 27.65 14.56 12.67
C LYS A 34 26.14 14.55 12.42
N GLU A 35 25.64 15.56 11.70
CA GLU A 35 24.24 15.72 11.31
C GLU A 35 23.67 14.38 10.78
N ARG A 36 22.75 13.83 11.52
CA ARG A 36 22.08 12.55 11.22
C ARG A 36 21.24 12.69 9.96
N ARG A 37 21.35 11.72 9.07
CA ARG A 37 20.40 11.52 7.99
C ARG A 37 19.26 10.65 8.54
N SER A 38 18.09 11.24 8.74
CA SER A 38 16.90 10.48 9.13
C SER A 38 16.53 9.52 8.00
N ARG A 39 16.30 8.25 8.32
CA ARG A 39 15.83 7.24 7.38
C ARG A 39 14.50 6.71 7.85
N PHE A 40 13.59 6.48 6.92
CA PHE A 40 12.31 5.89 7.20
C PHE A 40 11.68 5.37 5.90
N SER A 41 11.20 4.15 5.91
CA SER A 41 10.58 3.51 4.76
C SER A 41 9.22 2.93 5.12
N VAL A 42 8.23 3.17 4.27
CA VAL A 42 6.87 2.67 4.40
C VAL A 42 6.47 1.99 3.11
N SER A 43 5.88 0.80 3.20
CA SER A 43 5.17 0.16 2.09
C SER A 43 3.68 0.17 2.37
N CYS A 44 2.86 0.59 1.41
CA CYS A 44 1.42 0.71 1.60
C CYS A 44 0.66 0.33 0.34
N GLN A 45 -0.61 -0.02 0.50
CA GLN A 45 -1.57 -0.03 -0.59
C GLN A 45 -1.82 1.41 -1.07
N HIS A 46 -2.57 1.57 -2.15
CA HIS A 46 -2.75 2.85 -2.84
C HIS A 46 -3.72 3.80 -2.10
N TYR A 47 -3.31 4.31 -0.94
CA TYR A 47 -4.13 5.16 -0.07
C TYR A 47 -3.61 6.59 0.04
N SER A 48 -4.48 7.57 -0.24
CA SER A 48 -4.15 8.99 -0.13
C SER A 48 -3.78 9.39 1.29
N PHE A 49 -4.49 8.88 2.31
CA PHE A 49 -4.18 9.18 3.70
C PHE A 49 -2.76 8.76 4.11
N ALA A 50 -2.26 7.64 3.57
CA ALA A 50 -0.90 7.17 3.85
C ALA A 50 0.16 8.14 3.29
N VAL A 51 -0.08 8.67 2.08
CA VAL A 51 0.78 9.68 1.47
C VAL A 51 0.75 10.98 2.27
N ASN A 52 -0.43 11.44 2.69
CA ASN A 52 -0.56 12.67 3.49
C ASN A 52 0.11 12.52 4.86
N ALA A 53 -0.08 11.40 5.54
CA ALA A 53 0.61 11.10 6.79
C ALA A 53 2.14 11.05 6.61
N PHE A 54 2.62 10.52 5.49
CA PHE A 54 4.04 10.47 5.17
C PHE A 54 4.63 11.87 4.93
N VAL A 55 3.87 12.77 4.30
CA VAL A 55 4.26 14.18 4.17
C VAL A 55 4.43 14.83 5.54
N ASP A 56 3.52 14.58 6.48
CA ASP A 56 3.59 15.15 7.82
C ASP A 56 4.78 14.57 8.62
N VAL A 57 5.05 13.27 8.48
CA VAL A 57 6.27 12.66 9.04
C VAL A 57 7.54 13.35 8.52
N ILE A 58 7.61 13.63 7.21
CA ILE A 58 8.76 14.35 6.64
C ILE A 58 8.88 15.76 7.22
N ARG A 59 7.77 16.47 7.34
CA ARG A 59 7.76 17.84 7.90
C ARG A 59 8.22 17.89 9.35
N GLU A 60 7.82 16.91 10.14
CA GLU A 60 8.12 16.87 11.57
C GLU A 60 9.51 16.29 11.86
N PHE A 61 9.91 15.22 11.19
CA PHE A 61 11.10 14.42 11.51
C PHE A 61 12.21 14.46 10.46
N GLY A 62 11.99 15.08 9.30
CA GLY A 62 12.97 15.08 8.21
C GLY A 62 14.27 15.79 8.54
N GLY A 63 14.22 16.89 9.33
CA GLY A 63 15.39 17.66 9.69
C GLY A 63 16.10 18.26 8.46
N LYS A 64 17.44 18.41 8.55
CA LYS A 64 18.24 18.98 7.45
C LYS A 64 18.64 17.95 6.40
N LYS A 65 18.70 16.67 6.76
CA LYS A 65 19.10 15.56 5.88
C LYS A 65 18.22 14.35 6.16
N TYR A 66 17.57 13.84 5.14
CA TYR A 66 16.73 12.64 5.25
C TYR A 66 16.82 11.76 3.99
N ASP A 67 16.39 10.53 4.16
CA ASP A 67 16.32 9.51 3.11
C ASP A 67 15.06 8.68 3.40
N PHE A 68 13.92 9.22 3.01
CA PHE A 68 12.63 8.61 3.27
C PHE A 68 12.09 7.96 2.00
N THR A 69 11.47 6.80 2.15
CA THR A 69 10.93 6.04 1.02
C THR A 69 9.49 5.67 1.32
N LEU A 70 8.59 6.01 0.41
CA LEU A 70 7.22 5.51 0.37
C LEU A 70 7.06 4.63 -0.86
N ARG A 71 6.61 3.38 -0.66
CA ARG A 71 6.29 2.43 -1.73
C ARG A 71 4.80 2.17 -1.73
N GLU A 72 4.13 2.57 -2.80
CA GLU A 72 2.78 2.09 -3.08
C GLU A 72 2.90 0.78 -3.86
N THR A 73 2.40 -0.30 -3.28
CA THR A 73 2.59 -1.64 -3.86
C THR A 73 1.51 -2.62 -3.41
N GLN A 74 1.60 -3.83 -3.91
CA GLN A 74 0.62 -4.91 -3.71
C GLN A 74 0.65 -5.45 -2.28
N THR A 75 -0.47 -5.96 -1.80
CA THR A 75 -0.64 -6.46 -0.43
C THR A 75 0.42 -7.49 -0.03
N TYR A 76 0.73 -8.44 -0.91
CA TYR A 76 1.75 -9.44 -0.63
C TYR A 76 3.15 -8.81 -0.50
N GLU A 77 3.49 -7.90 -1.41
CA GLU A 77 4.78 -7.20 -1.40
C GLU A 77 4.96 -6.33 -0.16
N ILE A 78 3.89 -5.72 0.37
CA ILE A 78 3.94 -4.98 1.63
C ILE A 78 4.39 -5.88 2.78
N ILE A 79 3.79 -7.07 2.89
CA ILE A 79 4.14 -8.05 3.93
C ILE A 79 5.60 -8.48 3.78
N GLU A 80 6.02 -8.74 2.55
CA GLU A 80 7.40 -9.13 2.24
C GLU A 80 8.40 -8.00 2.54
N ASP A 81 8.09 -6.77 2.16
CA ASP A 81 8.96 -5.61 2.39
C ASP A 81 9.21 -5.39 3.88
N VAL A 82 8.17 -5.51 4.72
CA VAL A 82 8.34 -5.36 6.18
C VAL A 82 9.07 -6.56 6.78
N SER A 83 8.75 -7.78 6.36
CA SER A 83 9.42 -8.99 6.88
C SER A 83 10.91 -9.03 6.53
N ARG A 84 11.30 -8.45 5.39
CA ARG A 84 12.68 -8.35 4.92
C ARG A 84 13.36 -7.03 5.30
N LEU A 85 12.76 -6.24 6.17
CA LEU A 85 13.28 -4.94 6.61
C LEU A 85 13.62 -3.96 5.47
N LYS A 86 12.90 -4.03 4.37
CA LYS A 86 12.94 -3.01 3.31
C LYS A 86 12.07 -1.81 3.66
N SER A 87 11.08 -2.02 4.53
CA SER A 87 10.22 -0.99 5.11
C SER A 87 10.02 -1.27 6.60
N GLU A 88 10.03 -0.22 7.41
CA GLU A 88 9.79 -0.31 8.85
C GLU A 88 8.31 -0.53 9.17
N ILE A 89 7.43 -0.03 8.29
CA ILE A 89 5.98 -0.11 8.46
C ILE A 89 5.33 -0.55 7.15
N GLY A 90 4.31 -1.42 7.27
CA GLY A 90 3.38 -1.76 6.21
C GLY A 90 1.99 -1.24 6.53
N ILE A 91 1.31 -0.62 5.56
CA ILE A 91 -0.08 -0.18 5.69
C ILE A 91 -0.93 -0.95 4.69
N LEU A 92 -1.87 -1.74 5.19
CA LEU A 92 -2.75 -2.57 4.37
C LEU A 92 -4.17 -2.62 4.94
N TYR A 93 -5.09 -3.03 4.09
CA TYR A 93 -6.49 -3.17 4.38
C TYR A 93 -6.83 -4.61 4.80
N THR A 94 -7.69 -4.71 5.81
CA THR A 94 -8.34 -5.97 6.17
C THR A 94 -9.85 -5.80 6.26
N SER A 95 -10.58 -6.86 6.01
CA SER A 95 -12.03 -6.96 6.19
C SER A 95 -12.38 -8.36 6.72
N SER A 96 -13.63 -8.56 7.11
CA SER A 96 -14.13 -9.88 7.52
C SER A 96 -13.90 -11.00 6.48
N LYS A 97 -13.66 -10.66 5.21
CA LYS A 97 -13.43 -11.63 4.13
C LYS A 97 -11.98 -12.07 4.00
N ASN A 98 -11.02 -11.23 4.35
CA ASN A 98 -9.58 -11.49 4.16
C ASN A 98 -8.76 -11.50 5.46
N GLU A 99 -9.33 -11.06 6.57
CA GLU A 99 -8.62 -10.89 7.83
C GLU A 99 -7.91 -12.17 8.29
N GLU A 100 -8.56 -13.31 8.26
CA GLU A 100 -7.98 -14.58 8.70
C GLU A 100 -6.71 -14.94 7.89
N ILE A 101 -6.79 -14.79 6.57
CA ILE A 101 -5.67 -15.08 5.66
C ILE A 101 -4.53 -14.09 5.87
N ILE A 102 -4.83 -12.80 5.92
CA ILE A 102 -3.82 -11.76 6.15
C ILE A 102 -3.15 -11.95 7.51
N GLN A 103 -3.91 -12.16 8.58
CA GLN A 103 -3.38 -12.42 9.91
C GLN A 103 -2.50 -13.68 9.98
N LYS A 104 -2.88 -14.74 9.26
CA LYS A 104 -2.04 -15.94 9.16
C LYS A 104 -0.71 -15.62 8.50
N MET A 105 -0.72 -14.89 7.38
CA MET A 105 0.49 -14.51 6.67
C MET A 105 1.40 -13.61 7.52
N LEU A 106 0.83 -12.64 8.21
CA LEU A 106 1.59 -11.76 9.11
C LEU A 106 2.29 -12.57 10.20
N ARG A 107 1.57 -13.49 10.87
CA ARG A 107 2.17 -14.37 11.88
C ARG A 107 3.30 -15.26 11.33
N MET A 108 3.11 -15.83 10.13
CA MET A 108 4.14 -16.63 9.47
C MET A 108 5.42 -15.84 9.15
N ASN A 109 5.29 -14.54 8.97
CA ASN A 109 6.39 -13.62 8.71
C ASN A 109 6.89 -12.88 9.98
N GLY A 110 6.42 -13.26 11.17
CA GLY A 110 6.83 -12.63 12.44
C GLY A 110 6.34 -11.20 12.62
N LEU A 111 5.28 -10.81 11.90
CA LEU A 111 4.74 -9.45 11.90
C LEU A 111 3.51 -9.33 12.80
N VAL A 112 3.31 -8.13 13.36
CA VAL A 112 2.16 -7.78 14.21
C VAL A 112 1.30 -6.75 13.50
N PHE A 113 -0.01 -6.99 13.43
CA PHE A 113 -0.99 -6.03 12.92
C PHE A 113 -1.55 -5.17 14.04
N ARG A 114 -1.67 -3.88 13.76
CA ARG A 114 -2.40 -2.93 14.61
C ARG A 114 -3.41 -2.19 13.76
N GLU A 115 -4.68 -2.19 14.18
CA GLU A 115 -5.71 -1.39 13.55
C GLU A 115 -5.42 0.10 13.72
N LEU A 116 -5.48 0.86 12.63
CA LEU A 116 -5.38 2.32 12.64
C LEU A 116 -6.77 2.95 12.77
N PHE A 117 -7.69 2.51 11.95
CA PHE A 117 -9.09 2.96 11.95
C PHE A 117 -9.95 2.00 11.13
N VAL A 118 -11.27 2.13 11.31
CA VAL A 118 -12.27 1.45 10.49
C VAL A 118 -12.94 2.47 9.57
N ALA A 119 -13.00 2.16 8.28
CA ALA A 119 -13.63 3.02 7.28
C ALA A 119 -14.77 2.30 6.56
N LYS A 120 -15.76 3.08 6.12
CA LYS A 120 -16.81 2.60 5.22
C LYS A 120 -16.36 2.70 3.77
N PRO A 121 -16.85 1.84 2.86
CA PRO A 121 -16.58 1.98 1.44
C PRO A 121 -17.22 3.24 0.87
N HIS A 122 -16.48 3.94 0.03
CA HIS A 122 -16.95 5.10 -0.72
C HIS A 122 -16.64 4.91 -2.19
N VAL A 123 -17.57 5.33 -3.03
CA VAL A 123 -17.38 5.37 -4.48
C VAL A 123 -16.57 6.61 -4.82
N PHE A 124 -15.49 6.41 -5.56
CA PHE A 124 -14.69 7.48 -6.15
C PHE A 124 -14.96 7.57 -7.63
N LEU A 125 -15.38 8.74 -8.07
CA LEU A 125 -15.63 9.09 -9.46
C LEU A 125 -15.14 10.52 -9.74
N SER A 126 -15.05 10.89 -11.02
CA SER A 126 -14.71 12.26 -11.41
C SER A 126 -15.83 13.23 -11.01
N ALA A 127 -15.48 14.47 -10.67
CA ALA A 127 -16.47 15.54 -10.45
C ALA A 127 -17.34 15.83 -11.68
N GLU A 128 -16.88 15.45 -12.89
CA GLU A 128 -17.62 15.58 -14.14
C GLU A 128 -18.41 14.31 -14.49
N HIS A 129 -18.37 13.28 -13.63
CA HIS A 129 -19.11 12.04 -13.85
C HIS A 129 -20.62 12.31 -13.83
N PRO A 130 -21.45 11.66 -14.69
CA PRO A 130 -22.91 11.87 -14.71
C PRO A 130 -23.60 11.68 -13.36
N LEU A 131 -23.04 10.86 -12.48
CA LEU A 131 -23.56 10.60 -11.13
C LEU A 131 -22.93 11.46 -10.04
N ALA A 132 -22.06 12.41 -10.34
CA ALA A 132 -21.34 13.20 -9.35
C ALA A 132 -22.23 14.13 -8.49
N GLY A 133 -23.42 14.44 -8.95
CA GLY A 133 -24.41 15.26 -8.23
C GLY A 133 -25.39 14.47 -7.36
N GLU A 134 -25.34 13.16 -7.40
CA GLU A 134 -26.27 12.31 -6.67
C GLU A 134 -25.87 12.20 -5.19
N GLU A 135 -26.81 12.35 -4.29
CA GLU A 135 -26.57 12.18 -2.84
C GLU A 135 -26.22 10.73 -2.47
N MET A 136 -26.76 9.78 -3.23
CA MET A 136 -26.53 8.36 -3.02
C MET A 136 -26.44 7.65 -4.36
N VAL A 137 -25.41 6.81 -4.53
CA VAL A 137 -25.17 6.00 -5.72
C VAL A 137 -25.25 4.54 -5.34
N THR A 138 -26.05 3.76 -6.06
CA THR A 138 -26.17 2.31 -5.87
C THR A 138 -25.23 1.55 -6.82
N LEU A 139 -25.04 0.26 -6.59
CA LEU A 139 -24.26 -0.58 -7.50
C LEU A 139 -24.93 -0.74 -8.86
N ASP A 140 -26.27 -0.68 -8.92
CA ASP A 140 -27.03 -0.76 -10.17
C ASP A 140 -26.83 0.49 -11.02
N ASP A 141 -26.75 1.67 -10.41
CA ASP A 141 -26.45 2.94 -11.09
C ASP A 141 -25.05 2.91 -11.73
N LEU A 142 -24.13 2.15 -11.13
CA LEU A 142 -22.74 2.01 -11.60
C LEU A 142 -22.54 0.89 -12.64
N ALA A 143 -23.58 0.08 -12.93
CA ALA A 143 -23.44 -1.14 -13.75
C ALA A 143 -22.92 -0.88 -15.18
N ASP A 144 -23.21 0.29 -15.74
CA ASP A 144 -22.81 0.67 -17.11
C ASP A 144 -21.46 1.41 -17.16
N TYR A 145 -20.88 1.74 -16.02
CA TYR A 145 -19.59 2.44 -15.94
C TYR A 145 -18.43 1.47 -15.67
N PRO A 146 -17.22 1.74 -16.20
CA PRO A 146 -16.05 0.91 -15.93
C PRO A 146 -15.65 0.97 -14.45
N TYR A 147 -15.49 -0.19 -13.84
CA TYR A 147 -14.87 -0.34 -12.52
C TYR A 147 -13.36 -0.45 -12.66
N LEU A 148 -12.63 0.33 -11.89
CA LEU A 148 -11.18 0.32 -11.84
C LEU A 148 -10.70 -0.19 -10.49
N SER A 149 -9.71 -1.07 -10.52
CA SER A 149 -9.11 -1.67 -9.32
C SER A 149 -7.60 -1.86 -9.51
N PHE A 150 -6.89 -2.09 -8.41
CA PHE A 150 -5.48 -2.41 -8.46
C PHE A 150 -5.27 -3.91 -8.64
N GLU A 151 -4.35 -4.29 -9.55
CA GLU A 151 -3.96 -5.69 -9.70
C GLU A 151 -3.02 -6.12 -8.58
N GLN A 152 -3.09 -7.42 -8.22
CA GLN A 152 -2.29 -7.99 -7.14
C GLN A 152 -1.17 -8.91 -7.66
N GLY A 153 -0.73 -8.72 -8.91
CA GLY A 153 0.39 -9.43 -9.53
C GLY A 153 0.22 -10.95 -9.57
N GLU A 154 1.29 -11.68 -9.30
CA GLU A 154 1.31 -13.15 -9.31
C GLU A 154 0.43 -13.76 -8.21
N TYR A 155 0.27 -13.05 -7.09
CA TYR A 155 -0.60 -13.43 -5.97
C TYR A 155 -2.01 -12.87 -6.12
N ASN A 156 -2.54 -12.86 -7.34
CA ASN A 156 -3.85 -12.29 -7.69
C ASN A 156 -5.01 -13.11 -7.10
N SER A 157 -5.08 -13.13 -5.78
CA SER A 157 -6.19 -13.69 -5.02
C SER A 157 -7.10 -12.56 -4.53
N PHE A 158 -8.41 -12.80 -4.49
CA PHE A 158 -9.36 -11.83 -3.93
C PHE A 158 -9.07 -11.46 -2.47
N TYR A 159 -8.33 -12.29 -1.73
CA TYR A 159 -7.89 -11.99 -0.36
C TYR A 159 -6.88 -10.84 -0.28
N PHE A 160 -6.17 -10.57 -1.36
CA PHE A 160 -5.16 -9.50 -1.43
C PHE A 160 -5.68 -8.21 -2.05
N SER A 161 -6.91 -8.21 -2.56
CA SER A 161 -7.50 -6.99 -3.15
C SER A 161 -7.57 -5.86 -2.14
N GLU A 162 -7.28 -4.66 -2.62
CA GLU A 162 -7.31 -3.43 -1.81
C GLU A 162 -8.71 -2.84 -1.67
N GLU A 163 -9.63 -3.25 -2.55
CA GLU A 163 -10.99 -2.72 -2.61
C GLU A 163 -11.99 -3.70 -1.97
N ILE A 164 -12.86 -3.15 -1.16
CA ILE A 164 -13.86 -3.91 -0.39
C ILE A 164 -14.77 -4.76 -1.28
N LEU A 165 -15.21 -4.23 -2.40
CA LEU A 165 -16.20 -4.86 -3.28
C LEU A 165 -15.54 -5.51 -4.53
N SER A 166 -14.27 -5.86 -4.45
CA SER A 166 -13.50 -6.42 -5.57
C SER A 166 -14.03 -7.76 -6.11
N THR A 167 -14.77 -8.51 -5.28
CA THR A 167 -15.32 -9.83 -5.64
C THR A 167 -16.64 -9.79 -6.40
N LEU A 168 -17.22 -8.59 -6.57
CA LEU A 168 -18.47 -8.47 -7.33
C LEU A 168 -18.20 -8.64 -8.83
N ASP A 169 -19.06 -9.41 -9.49
CA ASP A 169 -19.04 -9.52 -10.94
C ASP A 169 -19.45 -8.18 -11.57
N ARG A 170 -18.66 -7.68 -12.51
CA ARG A 170 -18.89 -6.41 -13.20
C ARG A 170 -18.69 -6.58 -14.69
N ARG A 171 -19.58 -6.01 -15.48
CA ARG A 171 -19.50 -6.08 -16.94
C ARG A 171 -18.26 -5.42 -17.53
N LYS A 172 -17.76 -4.34 -16.90
CA LYS A 172 -16.60 -3.57 -17.35
C LYS A 172 -15.63 -3.47 -16.20
N ASN A 173 -14.49 -4.12 -16.29
CA ASN A 173 -13.48 -4.19 -15.25
C ASN A 173 -12.10 -3.87 -15.84
N ILE A 174 -11.40 -2.91 -15.25
CA ILE A 174 -10.04 -2.50 -15.64
C ILE A 174 -9.14 -2.62 -14.42
N LYS A 175 -8.01 -3.31 -14.59
CA LYS A 175 -6.99 -3.44 -13.55
C LYS A 175 -5.77 -2.61 -13.90
N VAL A 176 -5.24 -1.90 -12.93
CA VAL A 176 -4.07 -1.02 -13.07
C VAL A 176 -3.05 -1.30 -11.97
N ARG A 177 -1.85 -0.76 -12.10
CA ARG A 177 -0.75 -0.92 -11.12
C ARG A 177 -0.46 0.33 -10.33
N ASP A 178 -0.85 1.48 -10.83
CA ASP A 178 -0.51 2.76 -10.22
C ASP A 178 -1.71 3.70 -10.16
N ARG A 179 -1.64 4.61 -9.21
CA ARG A 179 -2.72 5.55 -8.91
C ARG A 179 -2.91 6.60 -10.00
N ALA A 180 -1.85 7.05 -10.65
CA ALA A 180 -1.96 8.07 -11.70
C ALA A 180 -2.72 7.51 -12.91
N THR A 181 -2.40 6.28 -13.33
CA THR A 181 -3.13 5.57 -14.38
C THR A 181 -4.59 5.35 -13.98
N LEU A 182 -4.86 4.94 -12.73
CA LEU A 182 -6.23 4.76 -12.25
C LEU A 182 -7.05 6.05 -12.39
N PHE A 183 -6.56 7.17 -11.88
CA PHE A 183 -7.28 8.45 -11.94
C PHE A 183 -7.48 8.95 -13.36
N ASN A 184 -6.49 8.83 -14.24
CA ASN A 184 -6.63 9.20 -15.63
C ASN A 184 -7.73 8.39 -16.34
N LEU A 185 -7.82 7.10 -16.06
CA LEU A 185 -8.86 6.24 -16.62
C LEU A 185 -10.24 6.50 -15.99
N VAL A 186 -10.32 6.78 -14.69
CA VAL A 186 -11.56 7.20 -14.03
C VAL A 186 -12.12 8.45 -14.72
N ILE A 187 -11.28 9.46 -14.96
CA ILE A 187 -11.69 10.70 -15.63
C ILE A 187 -12.03 10.44 -17.11
N GLY A 188 -11.12 9.78 -17.84
CA GLY A 188 -11.24 9.63 -19.29
C GLY A 188 -12.36 8.69 -19.76
N LEU A 189 -12.81 7.78 -18.91
CA LEU A 189 -13.81 6.77 -19.25
C LEU A 189 -15.12 6.92 -18.45
N ASN A 190 -15.28 7.97 -17.66
CA ASN A 190 -16.33 8.05 -16.64
C ASN A 190 -16.40 6.78 -15.80
N GLY A 191 -15.23 6.32 -15.35
CA GLY A 191 -15.13 5.12 -14.53
C GLY A 191 -15.26 5.45 -13.04
N TYR A 192 -15.25 4.40 -12.23
CA TYR A 192 -15.27 4.52 -10.77
C TYR A 192 -14.35 3.51 -10.10
N THR A 193 -13.97 3.80 -8.89
CA THR A 193 -13.35 2.83 -7.97
C THR A 193 -14.01 2.91 -6.61
N VAL A 194 -13.71 1.95 -5.72
CA VAL A 194 -14.21 1.93 -4.35
C VAL A 194 -13.02 1.97 -3.39
N SER A 195 -13.01 2.92 -2.49
CA SER A 195 -11.93 3.11 -1.52
C SER A 195 -12.49 3.45 -0.12
N SER A 196 -11.60 3.69 0.84
CA SER A 196 -11.94 3.99 2.24
C SER A 196 -12.66 5.34 2.43
N GLY A 197 -12.60 6.25 1.45
CA GLY A 197 -13.09 7.62 1.63
C GLY A 197 -12.25 8.49 2.57
N VAL A 198 -11.15 7.98 3.09
CA VAL A 198 -10.19 8.72 3.92
C VAL A 198 -9.08 9.27 3.03
N ILE A 199 -8.86 10.58 3.11
CA ILE A 199 -7.90 11.32 2.27
C ILE A 199 -6.80 11.92 3.16
#